data_03e81666b49841f3f8927593578af3ca
#
_entry.id   03e81666b49841f3f8927593578af3ca
#
_cell.length_a   1.000
_cell.length_b   1.000
_cell.length_c   1.000
_cell.angle_alpha   90.00
_cell.angle_beta   90.00
_cell.angle_gamma   90.00
#
_symmetry.space_group_name_H-M   'P 1'
#
loop_
_entity.id
_entity.type
_entity.pdbx_description
1 polymer ?
#
loop_
_entity_poly.entity_id
_entity_poly.type
_entity_poly.pdbx_seq_one_letter_code
_entity_poly.pdbx_strand_id
1 'polypeptide(L)'
;SYQMGFGGKGANQAVMAGLLGADTYMIACLGTDVYRDMTIDNFKEKNVKTDFIQIVDGSSGVAPIWVDGNGQNRIIVISGANDQIDSKKAIKSLGEIGNVSLIVGQAEIPMEVNYEVFKFAKRNNITTIFNPAPGRLLDEQFLENVDWLIPNETEFEIISNTNLTKENILK
;
A
#
# COMPACT_ATOMS: atom_id res chain seq x y z
N SER A 1 -0.04 -27.12 -10.01
CA SER A 1 -1.42 -26.62 -9.77
C SER A 1 -1.42 -25.11 -9.90
N TYR A 2 -2.49 -24.51 -10.40
CA TYR A 2 -2.72 -23.07 -10.43
C TYR A 2 -3.67 -22.72 -9.28
N GLN A 3 -3.32 -21.67 -8.51
CA GLN A 3 -4.19 -21.11 -7.49
C GLN A 3 -4.21 -19.60 -7.66
N MET A 4 -5.37 -19.00 -7.47
CA MET A 4 -5.55 -17.56 -7.49
C MET A 4 -5.95 -17.10 -6.08
N GLY A 5 -5.39 -15.99 -5.64
CA GLY A 5 -5.68 -15.39 -4.35
C GLY A 5 -5.64 -13.87 -4.43
N PHE A 6 -6.27 -13.23 -3.47
CA PHE A 6 -6.16 -11.79 -3.30
C PHE A 6 -4.84 -11.44 -2.63
N GLY A 7 -4.23 -10.33 -3.04
CA GLY A 7 -2.94 -9.90 -2.54
C GLY A 7 -2.73 -8.40 -2.73
N GLY A 8 -1.48 -8.00 -2.62
CA GLY A 8 -1.06 -6.60 -2.53
C GLY A 8 -0.86 -6.18 -1.07
N LYS A 9 0.22 -5.48 -0.79
CA LYS A 9 0.62 -5.13 0.58
C LYS A 9 -0.44 -4.26 1.26
N GLY A 10 -0.93 -3.24 0.55
CA GLY A 10 -1.99 -2.37 1.04
C GLY A 10 -3.30 -3.12 1.27
N ALA A 11 -3.68 -4.00 0.35
CA ALA A 11 -4.87 -4.83 0.48
C ALA A 11 -4.80 -5.74 1.70
N ASN A 12 -3.67 -6.42 1.91
CA ASN A 12 -3.46 -7.30 3.06
C ASN A 12 -3.56 -6.55 4.40
N GLN A 13 -3.00 -5.33 4.47
CA GLN A 13 -3.07 -4.49 5.67
C GLN A 13 -4.49 -3.98 5.92
N ALA A 14 -5.20 -3.53 4.88
CA ALA A 14 -6.58 -3.09 4.99
C ALA A 14 -7.51 -4.21 5.45
N VAL A 15 -7.38 -5.41 4.86
CA VAL A 15 -8.15 -6.61 5.25
C VAL A 15 -7.89 -6.96 6.70
N MET A 16 -6.64 -6.97 7.15
CA MET A 16 -6.32 -7.28 8.55
C MET A 16 -6.93 -6.24 9.49
N ALA A 17 -6.84 -4.95 9.18
CA ALA A 17 -7.44 -3.88 9.98
C ALA A 17 -8.97 -4.02 10.07
N GLY A 18 -9.65 -4.29 8.96
CA GLY A 18 -11.09 -4.52 8.91
C GLY A 18 -11.52 -5.73 9.73
N LEU A 19 -10.78 -6.85 9.63
CA LEU A 19 -11.05 -8.07 10.41
C LEU A 19 -10.84 -7.86 11.92
N LEU A 20 -9.94 -6.96 12.31
CA LEU A 20 -9.70 -6.57 13.70
C LEU A 20 -10.71 -5.54 14.22
N GLY A 21 -11.66 -5.10 13.40
CA GLY A 21 -12.74 -4.21 13.78
C GLY A 21 -12.44 -2.72 13.64
N ALA A 22 -11.35 -2.35 12.95
CA ALA A 22 -11.10 -0.96 12.61
C ALA A 22 -12.07 -0.46 11.52
N ASP A 23 -12.48 0.80 11.60
CA ASP A 23 -13.25 1.45 10.53
C ASP A 23 -12.31 1.77 9.35
N THR A 24 -12.23 0.84 8.41
CA THR A 24 -11.21 0.81 7.36
C THR A 24 -11.77 1.16 5.99
N TYR A 25 -11.13 2.11 5.33
CA TYR A 25 -11.38 2.50 3.94
C TYR A 25 -10.19 2.11 3.06
N MET A 26 -10.47 1.58 1.88
CA MET A 26 -9.44 1.35 0.85
C MET A 26 -9.46 2.48 -0.16
N ILE A 27 -8.34 3.23 -0.23
CA ILE A 27 -8.06 4.17 -1.31
C ILE A 27 -7.05 3.50 -2.22
N ALA A 28 -7.48 3.06 -3.38
CA ALA A 28 -6.70 2.29 -4.33
C ALA A 28 -7.15 2.55 -5.76
N CYS A 29 -6.51 1.90 -6.73
CA CYS A 29 -6.92 1.93 -8.11
C CYS A 29 -7.06 0.50 -8.67
N LEU A 30 -8.16 0.22 -9.33
CA LEU A 30 -8.44 -1.05 -10.02
C LEU A 30 -8.71 -0.80 -11.50
N GLY A 31 -8.41 -1.79 -12.31
CA GLY A 31 -8.75 -1.79 -13.73
C GLY A 31 -10.20 -2.17 -14.00
N THR A 32 -10.60 -2.10 -15.28
CA THR A 32 -11.93 -2.54 -15.76
C THR A 32 -11.95 -4.03 -16.14
N ASP A 33 -11.02 -4.80 -15.62
CA ASP A 33 -10.88 -6.24 -15.88
C ASP A 33 -11.74 -7.12 -14.95
N VAL A 34 -11.64 -8.43 -15.15
CA VAL A 34 -12.42 -9.44 -14.40
C VAL A 34 -12.07 -9.48 -12.90
N TYR A 35 -10.94 -8.93 -12.49
CA TYR A 35 -10.51 -8.95 -11.09
C TYR A 35 -11.14 -7.84 -10.25
N ARG A 36 -11.65 -6.79 -10.88
CA ARG A 36 -12.22 -5.62 -10.20
C ARG A 36 -13.32 -5.99 -9.22
N ASP A 37 -14.37 -6.61 -9.72
CA ASP A 37 -15.57 -6.89 -8.92
C ASP A 37 -15.26 -7.91 -7.82
N MET A 38 -14.47 -8.95 -8.13
CA MET A 38 -14.00 -9.93 -7.15
C MET A 38 -13.19 -9.28 -6.02
N THR A 39 -12.33 -8.32 -6.34
CA THR A 39 -11.50 -7.61 -5.36
C THR A 39 -12.37 -6.72 -4.46
N ILE A 40 -13.32 -5.99 -5.04
CA ILE A 40 -14.27 -5.16 -4.30
C ILE A 40 -15.11 -6.01 -3.36
N ASP A 41 -15.63 -7.13 -3.82
CA ASP A 41 -16.44 -8.04 -3.02
C ASP A 41 -15.62 -8.63 -1.87
N ASN A 42 -14.38 -9.06 -2.13
CA ASN A 42 -13.47 -9.53 -1.07
C ASN A 42 -13.22 -8.47 0.01
N PHE A 43 -13.02 -7.20 -0.36
CA PHE A 43 -12.88 -6.13 0.62
C PHE A 43 -14.12 -5.96 1.48
N LYS A 44 -15.30 -5.93 0.87
CA LYS A 44 -16.59 -5.80 1.58
C LYS A 44 -16.81 -6.95 2.56
N GLU A 45 -16.53 -8.20 2.14
CA GLU A 45 -16.60 -9.38 2.99
C GLU A 45 -15.67 -9.32 4.22
N LYS A 46 -14.58 -8.55 4.12
CA LYS A 46 -13.58 -8.37 5.18
C LYS A 46 -13.75 -7.05 5.94
N ASN A 47 -14.93 -6.43 5.86
CA ASN A 47 -15.27 -5.15 6.52
C ASN A 47 -14.39 -3.96 6.08
N VAL A 48 -13.92 -3.96 4.84
CA VAL A 48 -13.20 -2.83 4.25
C VAL A 48 -14.13 -2.07 3.31
N LYS A 49 -14.31 -0.79 3.55
CA LYS A 49 -15.12 0.11 2.72
C LYS A 49 -14.40 0.44 1.42
N THR A 50 -15.13 0.42 0.31
CA THR A 50 -14.58 0.47 -1.05
C THR A 50 -15.02 1.70 -1.84
N ASP A 51 -15.68 2.66 -1.19
CA ASP A 51 -16.30 3.85 -1.80
C ASP A 51 -15.29 4.73 -2.54
N PHE A 52 -14.02 4.64 -2.17
CA PHE A 52 -12.94 5.48 -2.69
C PHE A 52 -11.93 4.73 -3.56
N ILE A 53 -12.30 3.54 -4.04
CA ILE A 53 -11.51 2.84 -5.06
C ILE A 53 -11.70 3.53 -6.41
N GLN A 54 -10.59 3.97 -7.01
CA GLN A 54 -10.56 4.56 -8.34
C GLN A 54 -10.65 3.45 -9.39
N ILE A 55 -11.41 3.67 -10.44
CA ILE A 55 -11.50 2.73 -11.57
C ILE A 55 -10.92 3.40 -12.81
N VAL A 56 -10.02 2.70 -13.49
CA VAL A 56 -9.36 3.16 -14.71
C VAL A 56 -9.44 2.09 -15.79
N ASP A 57 -9.35 2.49 -17.04
CA ASP A 57 -9.29 1.53 -18.14
C ASP A 57 -7.99 0.73 -18.11
N GLY A 58 -8.11 -0.57 -18.33
CA GLY A 58 -6.98 -1.48 -18.35
C GLY A 58 -7.03 -2.58 -17.30
N SER A 59 -5.89 -3.18 -17.01
CA SER A 59 -5.78 -4.28 -16.05
C SER A 59 -5.52 -3.79 -14.64
N SER A 60 -6.11 -4.45 -13.67
CA SER A 60 -5.72 -4.38 -12.26
C SER A 60 -4.29 -4.87 -12.06
N GLY A 61 -3.67 -4.49 -10.95
CA GLY A 61 -2.37 -5.01 -10.56
C GLY A 61 -2.42 -6.52 -10.30
N VAL A 62 -1.45 -7.26 -10.81
CA VAL A 62 -1.33 -8.71 -10.58
C VAL A 62 0.11 -9.10 -10.28
N ALA A 63 0.30 -10.16 -9.52
CA ALA A 63 1.61 -10.70 -9.15
C ALA A 63 1.65 -12.22 -9.37
N PRO A 64 1.90 -12.69 -10.61
CA PRO A 64 2.16 -14.10 -10.86
C PRO A 64 3.35 -14.60 -10.04
N ILE A 65 3.15 -15.70 -9.33
CA ILE A 65 4.15 -16.34 -8.47
C ILE A 65 4.41 -17.75 -8.98
N TRP A 66 5.67 -18.02 -9.30
CA TRP A 66 6.12 -19.38 -9.63
C TRP A 66 6.86 -19.94 -8.42
N VAL A 67 6.46 -21.14 -8.02
CA VAL A 67 7.16 -21.89 -6.97
C VAL A 67 7.84 -23.06 -7.64
N ASP A 68 9.15 -23.16 -7.50
CA ASP A 68 9.91 -24.29 -8.05
C ASP A 68 9.83 -25.56 -7.16
N GLY A 69 10.46 -26.65 -7.61
CA GLY A 69 10.45 -27.92 -6.88
C GLY A 69 11.15 -27.88 -5.49
N ASN A 70 11.92 -26.84 -5.22
CA ASN A 70 12.59 -26.60 -3.94
C ASN A 70 11.83 -25.61 -3.04
N GLY A 71 10.65 -25.15 -3.48
CA GLY A 71 9.85 -24.16 -2.74
C GLY A 71 10.33 -22.72 -2.90
N GLN A 72 11.25 -22.44 -3.83
CA GLN A 72 11.69 -21.07 -4.09
C GLN A 72 10.67 -20.30 -4.94
N ASN A 73 10.35 -19.09 -4.50
CA ASN A 73 9.39 -18.22 -5.17
C ASN A 73 10.09 -17.30 -6.17
N ARG A 74 9.48 -17.14 -7.34
CA ARG A 74 9.78 -16.06 -8.30
C ARG A 74 8.52 -15.29 -8.56
N ILE A 75 8.54 -14.00 -8.29
CA ILE A 75 7.39 -13.10 -8.38
C ILE A 75 7.65 -12.08 -9.49
N ILE A 76 6.71 -11.94 -10.40
CA ILE A 76 6.69 -10.83 -11.35
C ILE A 76 5.54 -9.92 -10.94
N VAL A 77 5.85 -8.67 -10.61
CA VAL A 77 4.84 -7.66 -10.29
C VAL A 77 4.49 -6.89 -11.55
N ILE A 78 3.21 -6.86 -11.87
CA ILE A 78 2.63 -6.04 -12.94
C ILE A 78 1.71 -5.03 -12.25
N SER A 79 2.15 -3.78 -12.17
CA SER A 79 1.46 -2.74 -11.41
C SER A 79 0.06 -2.43 -11.93
N GLY A 80 -0.13 -2.44 -13.26
CA GLY A 80 -1.42 -2.16 -13.89
C GLY A 80 -2.03 -0.85 -13.39
N ALA A 81 -3.27 -0.90 -12.94
CA ALA A 81 -4.01 0.24 -12.42
C ALA A 81 -3.35 0.90 -11.20
N ASN A 82 -2.49 0.21 -10.45
CA ASN A 82 -1.78 0.80 -9.31
C ASN A 82 -0.91 2.00 -9.72
N ASP A 83 -0.34 1.96 -10.93
CA ASP A 83 0.46 3.09 -11.46
C ASP A 83 -0.39 4.28 -11.92
N GLN A 84 -1.71 4.14 -11.97
CA GLN A 84 -2.64 5.16 -12.46
C GLN A 84 -3.46 5.81 -11.33
N ILE A 85 -3.17 5.52 -10.08
CA ILE A 85 -3.85 6.15 -8.95
C ILE A 85 -3.62 7.66 -8.96
N ASP A 86 -4.70 8.42 -8.85
CA ASP A 86 -4.68 9.89 -8.85
C ASP A 86 -4.59 10.42 -7.41
N SER A 87 -3.52 11.16 -7.11
CA SER A 87 -3.26 11.73 -5.78
C SER A 87 -4.32 12.76 -5.37
N LYS A 88 -4.84 13.56 -6.31
CA LYS A 88 -5.87 14.57 -6.01
C LYS A 88 -7.19 13.90 -5.63
N LYS A 89 -7.55 12.81 -6.33
CA LYS A 89 -8.71 12.00 -5.96
C LYS A 89 -8.51 11.33 -4.60
N ALA A 90 -7.33 10.82 -4.31
CA ALA A 90 -7.01 10.22 -3.01
C ALA A 90 -7.13 11.25 -1.86
N ILE A 91 -6.60 12.45 -2.04
CA ILE A 91 -6.73 13.54 -1.06
C ILE A 91 -8.18 13.98 -0.89
N LYS A 92 -8.93 14.10 -1.99
CA LYS A 92 -10.36 14.42 -1.94
C LYS A 92 -11.14 13.38 -1.13
N SER A 93 -10.83 12.10 -1.33
CA SER A 93 -11.43 10.99 -0.58
C SER A 93 -11.19 11.12 0.93
N LEU A 94 -9.99 11.50 1.35
CA LEU A 94 -9.69 11.75 2.77
C LEU A 94 -10.55 12.86 3.35
N GLY A 95 -10.79 13.94 2.58
CA GLY A 95 -11.70 15.02 2.97
C GLY A 95 -13.16 14.57 3.09
N GLU A 96 -13.60 13.67 2.22
CA GLU A 96 -14.97 13.13 2.23
C GLU A 96 -15.20 12.12 3.37
N ILE A 97 -14.18 11.32 3.72
CA ILE A 97 -14.21 10.44 4.89
C ILE A 97 -14.34 11.26 6.19
N GLY A 98 -13.67 12.39 6.26
CA GLY A 98 -13.75 13.33 7.38
C GLY A 98 -12.83 12.97 8.54
N ASN A 99 -13.31 12.22 9.52
CA ASN A 99 -12.54 11.88 10.73
C ASN A 99 -11.52 10.74 10.48
N VAL A 100 -10.51 10.99 9.66
CA VAL A 100 -9.40 10.06 9.47
C VAL A 100 -8.39 10.25 10.59
N SER A 101 -8.11 9.20 11.36
CA SER A 101 -7.13 9.23 12.44
C SER A 101 -5.76 8.68 12.02
N LEU A 102 -5.72 7.79 11.02
CA LEU A 102 -4.53 7.07 10.61
C LEU A 102 -4.56 6.78 9.11
N ILE A 103 -3.41 6.93 8.46
CA ILE A 103 -3.16 6.51 7.08
C ILE A 103 -2.01 5.52 7.06
N VAL A 104 -2.21 4.41 6.36
CA VAL A 104 -1.17 3.39 6.14
C VAL A 104 -0.85 3.32 4.65
N GLY A 105 0.41 3.51 4.29
CA GLY A 105 0.89 3.47 2.91
C GLY A 105 1.99 2.45 2.68
N GLN A 106 2.22 2.08 1.42
CA GLN A 106 3.25 1.14 0.98
C GLN A 106 3.87 1.62 -0.34
N ALA A 107 4.95 0.98 -0.76
CA ALA A 107 5.68 1.39 -1.97
C ALA A 107 5.22 0.65 -3.26
N GLU A 108 3.97 0.15 -3.30
CA GLU A 108 3.40 -0.53 -4.47
C GLU A 108 2.59 0.39 -5.40
N ILE A 109 2.57 1.69 -5.12
CA ILE A 109 2.01 2.75 -5.97
C ILE A 109 3.08 3.82 -6.25
N PRO A 110 2.88 4.76 -7.19
CA PRO A 110 3.83 5.84 -7.41
C PRO A 110 4.10 6.64 -6.12
N MET A 111 5.39 6.83 -5.80
CA MET A 111 5.79 7.50 -4.56
C MET A 111 5.30 8.95 -4.47
N GLU A 112 5.09 9.60 -5.60
CA GLU A 112 4.50 10.94 -5.65
C GLU A 112 3.09 10.96 -5.00
N VAL A 113 2.31 9.90 -5.20
CA VAL A 113 0.97 9.78 -4.58
C VAL A 113 1.12 9.66 -3.06
N ASN A 114 2.01 8.77 -2.60
CA ASN A 114 2.32 8.65 -1.17
C ASN A 114 2.77 10.00 -0.58
N TYR A 115 3.67 10.70 -1.28
CA TYR A 115 4.19 12.01 -0.84
C TYR A 115 3.05 13.02 -0.64
N GLU A 116 2.19 13.20 -1.64
CA GLU A 116 1.11 14.19 -1.56
C GLU A 116 0.06 13.82 -0.49
N VAL A 117 -0.27 12.53 -0.36
CA VAL A 117 -1.20 12.02 0.65
C VAL A 117 -0.63 12.19 2.07
N PHE A 118 0.64 11.85 2.29
CA PHE A 118 1.28 11.96 3.60
C PHE A 118 1.51 13.41 4.00
N LYS A 119 1.87 14.27 3.05
CA LYS A 119 1.95 15.71 3.25
C LYS A 119 0.59 16.33 3.64
N PHE A 120 -0.50 15.88 3.01
CA PHE A 120 -1.85 16.24 3.42
C PHE A 120 -2.15 15.75 4.84
N ALA A 121 -1.82 14.51 5.15
CA ALA A 121 -2.02 13.93 6.48
C ALA A 121 -1.31 14.77 7.57
N LYS A 122 -0.04 15.10 7.36
CA LYS A 122 0.75 15.91 8.29
C LYS A 122 0.12 17.28 8.57
N ARG A 123 -0.37 17.95 7.52
CA ARG A 123 -1.06 19.26 7.66
C ARG A 123 -2.38 19.19 8.41
N ASN A 124 -3.01 18.01 8.44
CA ASN A 124 -4.30 17.78 9.09
C ASN A 124 -4.18 17.01 10.41
N ASN A 125 -2.97 16.83 10.94
CA ASN A 125 -2.67 16.08 12.17
C ASN A 125 -3.20 14.62 12.12
N ILE A 126 -3.13 13.99 10.96
CA ILE A 126 -3.46 12.57 10.76
C ILE A 126 -2.18 11.77 10.92
N THR A 127 -2.19 10.76 11.78
CA THR A 127 -1.02 9.87 11.96
C THR A 127 -0.74 9.06 10.70
N THR A 128 0.55 8.92 10.37
CA THR A 128 0.98 8.20 9.18
C THR A 128 1.86 7.01 9.53
N ILE A 129 1.58 5.87 8.89
CA ILE A 129 2.43 4.67 8.93
C ILE A 129 2.84 4.33 7.50
N PHE A 130 4.12 4.16 7.26
CA PHE A 130 4.63 3.74 5.96
C PHE A 130 5.40 2.42 6.06
N ASN A 131 4.97 1.44 5.29
CA ASN A 131 5.71 0.22 5.07
C ASN A 131 6.46 0.35 3.73
N PRO A 132 7.79 0.48 3.73
CA PRO A 132 8.58 0.78 2.54
C PRO A 132 8.82 -0.43 1.65
N ALA A 133 7.81 -1.24 1.46
CA ALA A 133 7.83 -2.48 0.69
C ALA A 133 7.12 -2.31 -0.66
N PRO A 134 7.78 -2.70 -1.78
CA PRO A 134 9.14 -3.21 -1.92
C PRO A 134 10.20 -2.17 -1.58
N GLY A 135 11.36 -2.62 -1.05
CA GLY A 135 12.45 -1.76 -0.60
C GLY A 135 12.95 -0.81 -1.68
N ARG A 136 13.09 0.47 -1.32
CA ARG A 136 13.62 1.54 -2.18
C ARG A 136 14.18 2.67 -1.34
N LEU A 137 15.05 3.48 -1.93
CA LEU A 137 15.50 4.73 -1.31
C LEU A 137 14.31 5.67 -1.11
N LEU A 138 14.25 6.28 0.05
CA LEU A 138 13.24 7.28 0.41
C LEU A 138 13.88 8.66 0.50
N ASP A 139 13.16 9.65 0.00
CA ASP A 139 13.54 11.06 0.10
C ASP A 139 13.35 11.56 1.53
N GLU A 140 14.28 12.38 2.04
CA GLU A 140 14.18 13.00 3.37
C GLU A 140 12.89 13.81 3.52
N GLN A 141 12.50 14.55 2.48
CA GLN A 141 11.26 15.32 2.48
C GLN A 141 10.00 14.43 2.62
N PHE A 142 10.05 13.20 2.08
CA PHE A 142 8.98 12.23 2.30
C PHE A 142 8.97 11.75 3.76
N LEU A 143 10.15 11.40 4.30
CA LEU A 143 10.30 10.90 5.66
C LEU A 143 9.83 11.90 6.73
N GLU A 144 9.95 13.21 6.49
CA GLU A 144 9.41 14.26 7.37
C GLU A 144 7.89 14.18 7.56
N ASN A 145 7.18 13.50 6.66
CA ASN A 145 5.73 13.32 6.71
C ASN A 145 5.33 11.93 7.24
N VAL A 146 6.29 11.09 7.66
CA VAL A 146 6.06 9.73 8.16
C VAL A 146 6.24 9.72 9.68
N ASP A 147 5.19 9.35 10.42
CA ASP A 147 5.28 9.23 11.87
C ASP A 147 5.84 7.86 12.28
N TRP A 148 5.48 6.81 11.52
CA TRP A 148 5.95 5.45 11.77
C TRP A 148 6.43 4.81 10.48
N LEU A 149 7.71 4.43 10.44
CA LEU A 149 8.31 3.67 9.34
C LEU A 149 8.53 2.22 9.79
N ILE A 150 8.00 1.26 9.02
CA ILE A 150 8.01 -0.16 9.38
C ILE A 150 8.73 -0.97 8.29
N PRO A 151 10.07 -0.94 8.21
CA PRO A 151 10.85 -1.75 7.29
C PRO A 151 11.11 -3.15 7.86
N ASN A 152 11.33 -4.13 6.98
CA ASN A 152 12.05 -5.34 7.31
C ASN A 152 13.57 -5.10 7.24
N GLU A 153 14.38 -6.14 7.50
CA GLU A 153 15.84 -6.05 7.51
C GLU A 153 16.41 -5.53 6.19
N THR A 154 15.94 -6.10 5.08
CA THR A 154 16.40 -5.71 3.73
C THR A 154 15.99 -4.29 3.39
N GLU A 155 14.77 -3.91 3.70
CA GLU A 155 14.25 -2.57 3.49
C GLU A 155 15.00 -1.54 4.34
N PHE A 156 15.33 -1.88 5.60
CA PHE A 156 16.15 -1.04 6.45
C PHE A 156 17.53 -0.78 5.82
N GLU A 157 18.21 -1.82 5.37
CA GLU A 157 19.54 -1.69 4.76
C GLU A 157 19.51 -0.84 3.49
N ILE A 158 18.45 -0.96 2.67
CA ILE A 158 18.26 -0.15 1.46
C ILE A 158 18.04 1.33 1.83
N ILE A 159 17.16 1.62 2.79
CA ILE A 159 16.77 2.99 3.15
C ILE A 159 17.91 3.71 3.87
N SER A 160 18.55 3.04 4.82
CA SER A 160 19.62 3.62 5.63
C SER A 160 20.97 3.63 4.92
N ASN A 161 21.10 2.89 3.82
CA ASN A 161 22.35 2.60 3.14
C ASN A 161 23.44 2.06 4.10
N THR A 162 23.02 1.30 5.10
CA THR A 162 23.89 0.70 6.13
C THR A 162 23.46 -0.73 6.43
N ASN A 163 24.38 -1.56 6.92
CA ASN A 163 24.03 -2.91 7.36
C ASN A 163 23.18 -2.87 8.62
N LEU A 164 22.25 -3.82 8.75
CA LEU A 164 21.44 -3.98 9.93
C LEU A 164 22.29 -4.44 11.12
N THR A 165 22.66 -3.50 11.97
CA THR A 165 23.35 -3.74 13.24
C THR A 165 22.65 -2.99 14.37
N LYS A 166 22.84 -3.45 15.61
CA LYS A 166 22.29 -2.79 16.79
C LYS A 166 22.72 -1.34 16.90
N GLU A 167 23.94 -1.02 16.50
CA GLU A 167 24.49 0.33 16.49
C GLU A 167 23.83 1.21 15.42
N ASN A 168 23.59 0.68 14.22
CA ASN A 168 23.00 1.44 13.11
C ASN A 168 21.50 1.68 13.27
N ILE A 169 20.78 0.84 14.04
CA ILE A 169 19.37 1.05 14.38
C ILE A 169 19.19 2.23 15.34
N LEU A 170 20.20 2.54 16.17
CA LEU A 170 20.13 3.58 17.20
C LEU A 170 20.66 4.94 16.74
N LYS A 171 21.15 5.06 15.53
CA LYS A 171 21.58 6.32 14.89
C LYS A 171 20.44 6.97 14.14
#